data_231648280660031cca4c729147bf3dc1
#
_entry.id   231648280660031cca4c729147bf3dc1
#
_cell.length_a   1.000
_cell.length_b   1.000
_cell.length_c   1.000
_cell.angle_alpha   90.00
_cell.angle_beta   90.00
_cell.angle_gamma   90.00
#
_symmetry.space_group_name_H-M   'P 1'
#
loop_
_entity.id
_entity.type
_entity.pdbx_description
1 polymer ?
#
loop_
_entity_poly.entity_id
_entity_poly.type
_entity_poly.pdbx_seq_one_letter_code
_entity_poly.pdbx_strand_id
1 'polypeptide(L)'
;MRMRWQGQTLEAVQSEIDDGALPGLARAGLVRSVQTPEFEGVTFHEVLCKSALNRVPEESTLPFRFTVNAFRGCTHACRYCFARPTHEYLDLDAGADFDTQVVVKTNVAAVLRRELARRSWKREPVALGTNTDPYQRAEGRYRLMPGIIGALAESGTPFSILTKGTLLRRDLPLLGLAARQVPVSLAVSLAIGDPELQKAIEPGTPSPRARLELIRAITAAGFDCTVMVAPVIPYLTDSAGHLDALFADLADAGATGVTVFPMHLRGSTRGWFLNWLAEHHPALIRRYRQLYGRGAYVTPEYKAWLRRRVTPLVEKHGLGGAAARQREPAPSPRELVGAGAAPTLTLF
;
A
#
# COMPACT_ATOMS: atom_id res chain seq x y z
N MET A 1 -20.63 9.81 6.65
CA MET A 1 -20.01 8.49 6.87
C MET A 1 -19.00 8.65 8.01
N ARG A 2 -19.32 8.20 9.23
CA ARG A 2 -18.40 8.33 10.38
C ARG A 2 -17.30 7.32 10.24
N MET A 3 -16.07 7.76 10.02
CA MET A 3 -14.92 6.85 9.98
C MET A 3 -14.45 6.48 11.39
N ARG A 4 -14.02 5.23 11.54
CA ARG A 4 -13.76 4.47 12.77
C ARG A 4 -12.65 5.01 13.70
N TRP A 5 -12.01 6.11 13.31
CA TRP A 5 -10.91 6.74 14.04
C TRP A 5 -11.36 7.73 15.12
N GLN A 6 -12.65 8.10 15.15
CA GLN A 6 -13.19 9.12 16.06
C GLN A 6 -13.29 8.70 17.54
N GLY A 7 -12.93 7.47 17.91
CA GLY A 7 -13.02 6.99 19.28
C GLY A 7 -11.69 6.58 19.92
N GLN A 8 -10.55 6.83 19.26
CA GLN A 8 -9.25 6.39 19.75
C GLN A 8 -8.49 7.52 20.46
N THR A 9 -9.01 7.99 21.59
CA THR A 9 -8.27 8.86 22.51
C THR A 9 -7.63 8.05 23.62
N LEU A 10 -6.35 8.32 23.96
CA LEU A 10 -5.75 7.89 25.22
C LEU A 10 -6.16 8.88 26.32
N GLU A 11 -6.50 8.39 27.50
CA GLU A 11 -6.38 9.22 28.69
C GLU A 11 -4.92 9.62 28.80
N ALA A 12 -4.66 10.91 28.85
CA ALA A 12 -3.33 11.49 28.87
C ALA A 12 -2.57 10.97 30.10
N VAL A 13 -1.52 10.19 29.87
CA VAL A 13 -0.40 10.23 30.79
C VAL A 13 0.14 11.66 30.63
N GLN A 14 -0.01 12.48 31.65
CA GLN A 14 0.53 13.84 31.70
C GLN A 14 2.04 13.78 31.52
N SER A 15 2.52 13.96 30.31
CA SER A 15 3.88 14.29 29.98
C SER A 15 3.81 15.40 28.97
N GLU A 16 4.39 16.55 29.30
CA GLU A 16 4.65 17.76 28.54
C GLU A 16 4.09 17.74 27.09
N ILE A 17 2.77 17.90 26.99
CA ILE A 17 2.10 18.14 25.71
C ILE A 17 2.48 19.57 25.36
N ASP A 18 3.22 19.74 24.27
CA ASP A 18 3.48 21.02 23.65
C ASP A 18 2.12 21.77 23.52
N ASP A 19 1.97 22.91 24.20
CA ASP A 19 0.72 23.71 24.23
C ASP A 19 0.23 24.16 22.84
N GLY A 20 1.02 23.87 21.79
CA GLY A 20 0.70 24.13 20.38
C GLY A 20 0.28 22.90 19.57
N ALA A 21 0.10 21.72 20.17
CA ALA A 21 -0.26 20.52 19.40
C ALA A 21 -1.67 20.64 18.81
N LEU A 22 -1.83 20.33 17.50
CA LEU A 22 -3.13 20.28 16.84
C LEU A 22 -4.06 19.31 17.56
N PRO A 23 -5.35 19.66 17.80
CA PRO A 23 -6.31 18.81 18.52
C PRO A 23 -6.45 17.41 17.93
N GLY A 24 -6.28 17.26 16.61
CA GLY A 24 -6.30 15.97 15.92
C GLY A 24 -5.12 15.08 16.31
N LEU A 25 -3.93 15.63 16.45
CA LEU A 25 -2.74 14.89 16.90
C LEU A 25 -2.83 14.52 18.38
N ALA A 26 -3.32 15.42 19.23
CA ALA A 26 -3.57 15.13 20.65
C ALA A 26 -4.57 13.97 20.80
N ARG A 27 -5.69 14.00 20.06
CA ARG A 27 -6.65 12.88 20.00
C ARG A 27 -6.05 11.56 19.49
N ALA A 28 -5.02 11.63 18.64
CA ALA A 28 -4.29 10.46 18.16
C ALA A 28 -3.35 9.84 19.20
N GLY A 29 -3.19 10.46 20.36
CA GLY A 29 -2.29 10.00 21.42
C GLY A 29 -0.85 10.44 21.21
N LEU A 30 -0.63 11.69 20.79
CA LEU A 30 0.69 12.29 20.59
C LEU A 30 1.52 12.20 21.88
N VAL A 31 2.74 11.70 21.76
CA VAL A 31 3.76 11.67 22.82
C VAL A 31 4.79 12.78 22.59
N ARG A 32 5.29 12.87 21.37
CA ARG A 32 6.24 13.90 20.96
C ARG A 32 6.32 14.04 19.45
N SER A 33 6.83 15.18 18.99
CA SER A 33 7.17 15.43 17.60
C SER A 33 8.68 15.48 17.43
N VAL A 34 9.19 14.82 16.38
CA VAL A 34 10.63 14.64 16.14
C VAL A 34 10.98 15.05 14.72
N GLN A 35 11.99 15.88 14.57
CA GLN A 35 12.64 16.17 13.30
C GLN A 35 14.07 15.66 13.35
N THR A 36 14.58 15.16 12.22
CA THR A 36 15.95 14.64 12.15
C THR A 36 16.63 15.03 10.86
N PRO A 37 17.94 15.23 10.86
CA PRO A 37 18.68 15.67 9.66
C PRO A 37 18.52 14.73 8.45
N GLU A 38 18.34 13.41 8.69
CA GLU A 38 18.17 12.42 7.63
C GLU A 38 16.81 12.53 6.92
N PHE A 39 15.87 13.28 7.51
CA PHE A 39 14.52 13.53 7.01
C PHE A 39 14.21 15.03 6.99
N GLU A 40 15.07 15.79 6.32
CA GLU A 40 14.86 17.24 6.17
C GLU A 40 13.44 17.54 5.66
N GLY A 41 12.76 18.49 6.31
CA GLY A 41 11.39 18.90 6.00
C GLY A 41 10.31 17.92 6.43
N VAL A 42 10.64 16.82 7.14
CA VAL A 42 9.66 15.85 7.67
C VAL A 42 9.63 15.91 9.19
N THR A 43 8.42 16.01 9.74
CA THR A 43 8.16 15.87 11.19
C THR A 43 7.49 14.53 11.45
N PHE A 44 8.04 13.77 12.39
CA PHE A 44 7.45 12.53 12.88
C PHE A 44 6.68 12.81 14.18
N HIS A 45 5.39 12.52 14.18
CA HIS A 45 4.53 12.59 15.35
C HIS A 45 4.42 11.19 15.96
N GLU A 46 5.19 10.93 17.01
CA GLU A 46 5.17 9.66 17.72
C GLU A 46 3.91 9.58 18.60
N VAL A 47 3.10 8.53 18.37
CA VAL A 47 1.84 8.34 19.08
C VAL A 47 1.76 6.94 19.71
N LEU A 48 0.99 6.84 20.79
CA LEU A 48 0.59 5.57 21.38
C LEU A 48 -0.83 5.22 20.90
N CYS A 49 -0.94 4.26 19.96
CA CYS A 49 -2.24 3.84 19.46
C CYS A 49 -2.97 2.91 20.43
N LYS A 50 -4.30 3.03 20.52
CA LYS A 50 -5.16 2.13 21.31
C LYS A 50 -5.49 0.83 20.56
N SER A 51 -5.53 0.88 19.22
CA SER A 51 -5.85 -0.25 18.36
C SER A 51 -4.91 -0.26 17.16
N ALA A 52 -4.47 -1.46 16.78
CA ALA A 52 -3.63 -1.72 15.61
C ALA A 52 -4.44 -2.31 14.46
N LEU A 53 -5.38 -3.22 14.76
CA LEU A 53 -6.27 -3.84 13.78
C LEU A 53 -7.38 -2.87 13.36
N ASN A 54 -7.49 -2.65 12.05
CA ASN A 54 -8.57 -1.85 11.47
C ASN A 54 -9.48 -2.79 10.67
N ARG A 55 -10.74 -2.88 11.07
CA ARG A 55 -11.73 -3.67 10.33
C ARG A 55 -12.16 -2.94 9.06
N VAL A 56 -12.15 -3.63 7.94
CA VAL A 56 -12.72 -3.17 6.67
C VAL A 56 -14.25 -3.32 6.73
N PRO A 57 -15.04 -2.34 6.24
CA PRO A 57 -16.49 -2.46 6.18
C PRO A 57 -16.93 -3.74 5.45
N GLU A 58 -18.05 -4.33 5.89
CA GLU A 58 -18.55 -5.60 5.35
C GLU A 58 -18.99 -5.49 3.88
N GLU A 59 -19.46 -4.31 3.49
CA GLU A 59 -19.88 -3.98 2.13
C GLU A 59 -18.69 -3.82 1.16
N SER A 60 -17.47 -3.85 1.68
CA SER A 60 -16.28 -3.75 0.85
C SER A 60 -16.04 -5.02 0.04
N THR A 61 -15.74 -4.85 -1.23
CA THR A 61 -15.35 -5.94 -2.14
C THR A 61 -13.88 -6.37 -1.99
N LEU A 62 -13.15 -5.78 -1.02
CA LEU A 62 -11.75 -6.13 -0.77
C LEU A 62 -11.63 -7.57 -0.22
N PRO A 63 -10.60 -8.33 -0.63
CA PRO A 63 -10.45 -9.73 -0.26
C PRO A 63 -9.93 -9.95 1.17
N PHE A 64 -9.80 -8.89 1.96
CA PHE A 64 -9.37 -8.91 3.36
C PHE A 64 -10.35 -8.13 4.24
N ARG A 65 -10.45 -8.54 5.50
CA ARG A 65 -11.36 -7.92 6.48
C ARG A 65 -10.64 -7.04 7.49
N PHE A 66 -9.32 -7.17 7.60
CA PHE A 66 -8.52 -6.40 8.54
C PHE A 66 -7.28 -5.82 7.88
N THR A 67 -6.87 -4.66 8.38
CA THR A 67 -5.62 -4.01 7.98
C THR A 67 -4.84 -3.54 9.19
N VAL A 68 -3.51 -3.47 9.07
CA VAL A 68 -2.63 -2.80 10.02
C VAL A 68 -1.84 -1.74 9.30
N ASN A 69 -1.81 -0.53 9.85
CA ASN A 69 -1.02 0.59 9.37
C ASN A 69 -0.18 1.14 10.51
N ALA A 70 1.12 0.96 10.44
CA ALA A 70 2.09 1.44 11.44
C ALA A 70 2.22 2.97 11.44
N PHE A 71 1.93 3.58 10.28
CA PHE A 71 2.07 5.01 10.03
C PHE A 71 0.74 5.62 9.57
N ARG A 72 0.66 6.97 9.60
CA ARG A 72 -0.29 7.77 8.85
C ARG A 72 0.49 8.93 8.23
N GLY A 73 0.23 9.21 6.94
CA GLY A 73 1.15 9.98 6.10
C GLY A 73 2.23 9.08 5.50
N CYS A 74 2.85 9.54 4.42
CA CYS A 74 3.80 8.72 3.68
C CYS A 74 4.82 9.56 2.94
N THR A 75 6.09 9.40 3.29
CA THR A 75 7.22 10.09 2.65
C THR A 75 7.44 9.68 1.18
N HIS A 76 6.69 8.72 0.64
CA HIS A 76 6.68 8.43 -0.80
C HIS A 76 6.07 9.55 -1.65
N ALA A 77 5.24 10.40 -1.05
CA ALA A 77 4.71 11.63 -1.63
C ALA A 77 4.01 11.46 -3.00
N CYS A 78 3.41 10.30 -3.25
CA CYS A 78 2.72 10.02 -4.51
C CYS A 78 1.61 11.03 -4.76
N ARG A 79 1.60 11.68 -5.94
CA ARG A 79 0.65 12.73 -6.29
C ARG A 79 -0.80 12.24 -6.37
N TYR A 80 -1.00 10.98 -6.66
CA TYR A 80 -2.31 10.32 -6.80
C TYR A 80 -2.78 9.57 -5.54
N CYS A 81 -2.06 9.64 -4.42
CA CYS A 81 -2.33 8.79 -3.26
C CYS A 81 -3.73 9.02 -2.70
N PHE A 82 -4.57 7.98 -2.73
CA PHE A 82 -5.95 8.03 -2.24
C PHE A 82 -6.05 8.20 -0.71
N ALA A 83 -4.96 7.99 0.01
CA ALA A 83 -4.92 8.08 1.47
C ALA A 83 -4.73 9.52 1.99
N ARG A 84 -4.40 10.49 1.11
CA ARG A 84 -4.20 11.90 1.47
C ARG A 84 -5.32 12.50 2.33
N PRO A 85 -6.62 12.30 2.02
CA PRO A 85 -7.71 12.82 2.84
C PRO A 85 -7.72 12.32 4.30
N THR A 86 -6.94 11.30 4.63
CA THR A 86 -6.85 10.81 6.02
C THR A 86 -6.16 11.80 6.95
N HIS A 87 -5.39 12.76 6.42
CA HIS A 87 -4.75 13.82 7.21
C HIS A 87 -5.73 14.86 7.73
N GLU A 88 -6.83 15.08 7.01
CA GLU A 88 -7.90 15.99 7.43
C GLU A 88 -8.48 15.62 8.81
N TYR A 89 -8.43 14.31 9.20
CA TYR A 89 -8.83 13.87 10.55
C TYR A 89 -7.85 14.23 11.66
N LEU A 90 -6.67 14.71 11.29
CA LEU A 90 -5.62 15.16 12.21
C LEU A 90 -5.56 16.70 12.28
N ASP A 91 -6.50 17.38 11.63
CA ASP A 91 -6.50 18.83 11.41
C ASP A 91 -5.26 19.29 10.59
N LEU A 92 -4.76 18.41 9.71
CA LEU A 92 -3.68 18.63 8.76
C LEU A 92 -4.19 18.68 7.32
N ASP A 93 -3.48 19.33 6.42
CA ASP A 93 -3.88 19.34 5.01
C ASP A 93 -3.58 18.01 4.31
N ALA A 94 -4.38 17.67 3.30
CA ALA A 94 -4.20 16.46 2.51
C ALA A 94 -3.12 16.59 1.41
N GLY A 95 -2.51 17.74 1.27
CA GLY A 95 -1.45 18.05 0.32
C GLY A 95 -0.06 17.78 0.90
N ALA A 96 0.68 18.84 1.19
CA ALA A 96 2.06 18.74 1.66
C ALA A 96 2.19 18.07 3.03
N ASP A 97 1.23 18.27 3.93
CA ASP A 97 1.28 17.66 5.26
C ASP A 97 1.22 16.14 5.20
N PHE A 98 0.48 15.56 4.23
CA PHE A 98 0.47 14.11 4.06
C PHE A 98 1.86 13.52 3.79
N ASP A 99 2.73 14.29 3.15
CA ASP A 99 4.07 13.86 2.77
C ASP A 99 5.11 14.17 3.86
N THR A 100 4.86 15.20 4.69
CA THR A 100 5.84 15.82 5.61
C THR A 100 5.48 15.67 7.09
N GLN A 101 4.19 15.47 7.45
CA GLN A 101 3.74 15.31 8.82
C GLN A 101 3.33 13.84 9.04
N VAL A 102 4.30 12.98 9.38
CA VAL A 102 4.09 11.53 9.47
C VAL A 102 3.81 11.09 10.89
N VAL A 103 2.64 10.55 11.14
CA VAL A 103 2.30 9.93 12.43
C VAL A 103 2.87 8.53 12.51
N VAL A 104 3.55 8.21 13.61
CA VAL A 104 4.24 6.94 13.88
C VAL A 104 3.64 6.28 15.11
N LYS A 105 3.04 5.11 14.96
CA LYS A 105 2.45 4.34 16.06
C LYS A 105 3.52 3.47 16.74
N THR A 106 4.27 4.05 17.65
CA THR A 106 5.47 3.44 18.23
C THR A 106 5.18 2.14 19.01
N ASN A 107 3.98 1.99 19.54
CA ASN A 107 3.54 0.80 20.29
C ASN A 107 2.73 -0.21 19.46
N VAL A 108 2.66 -0.05 18.14
CA VAL A 108 1.75 -0.82 17.26
C VAL A 108 1.91 -2.34 17.40
N ALA A 109 3.13 -2.85 17.48
CA ALA A 109 3.38 -4.29 17.61
C ALA A 109 2.88 -4.86 18.94
N ALA A 110 3.06 -4.13 20.05
CA ALA A 110 2.57 -4.55 21.38
C ALA A 110 1.04 -4.54 21.43
N VAL A 111 0.41 -3.51 20.86
CA VAL A 111 -1.06 -3.42 20.76
C VAL A 111 -1.60 -4.54 19.87
N LEU A 112 -0.96 -4.80 18.74
CA LEU A 112 -1.34 -5.87 17.82
C LEU A 112 -1.29 -7.25 18.50
N ARG A 113 -0.20 -7.59 19.19
CA ARG A 113 -0.10 -8.86 19.96
C ARG A 113 -1.26 -9.02 20.93
N ARG A 114 -1.60 -7.97 21.68
CA ARG A 114 -2.71 -7.98 22.64
C ARG A 114 -4.07 -8.17 21.96
N GLU A 115 -4.29 -7.57 20.80
CA GLU A 115 -5.54 -7.72 20.02
C GLU A 115 -5.65 -9.13 19.43
N LEU A 116 -4.58 -9.67 18.88
CA LEU A 116 -4.52 -11.01 18.29
C LEU A 116 -4.63 -12.14 19.34
N ALA A 117 -4.24 -11.88 20.61
CA ALA A 117 -4.37 -12.83 21.71
C ALA A 117 -5.81 -12.98 22.23
N ARG A 118 -6.75 -12.13 21.81
CA ARG A 118 -8.15 -12.22 22.24
C ARG A 118 -8.80 -13.52 21.77
N ARG A 119 -9.57 -14.19 22.62
CA ARG A 119 -10.33 -15.40 22.27
C ARG A 119 -11.31 -15.20 21.10
N SER A 120 -11.77 -13.96 20.90
CA SER A 120 -12.67 -13.60 19.79
C SER A 120 -11.95 -13.43 18.45
N TRP A 121 -10.62 -13.44 18.41
CA TRP A 121 -9.87 -13.31 17.17
C TRP A 121 -10.00 -14.58 16.32
N LYS A 122 -10.43 -14.42 15.06
CA LYS A 122 -10.71 -15.54 14.14
C LYS A 122 -9.55 -15.87 13.21
N ARG A 123 -8.39 -15.26 13.37
CA ARG A 123 -7.22 -15.40 12.48
C ARG A 123 -7.54 -15.06 11.02
N GLU A 124 -8.42 -14.11 10.82
CA GLU A 124 -8.74 -13.63 9.47
C GLU A 124 -7.54 -12.94 8.82
N PRO A 125 -7.38 -13.04 7.49
CA PRO A 125 -6.25 -12.43 6.80
C PRO A 125 -6.14 -10.93 7.05
N VAL A 126 -4.91 -10.45 7.31
CA VAL A 126 -4.58 -9.05 7.55
C VAL A 126 -3.76 -8.49 6.41
N ALA A 127 -4.20 -7.35 5.84
CA ALA A 127 -3.45 -6.67 4.80
C ALA A 127 -2.62 -5.49 5.35
N LEU A 128 -1.38 -5.40 4.91
CA LEU A 128 -0.43 -4.34 5.22
C LEU A 128 -0.13 -3.54 3.95
N GLY A 129 0.00 -2.20 4.07
CA GLY A 129 0.25 -1.32 2.92
C GLY A 129 -1.02 -0.84 2.21
N THR A 130 -2.14 -0.83 2.91
CA THR A 130 -3.43 -0.44 2.33
C THR A 130 -3.71 1.06 2.42
N ASN A 131 -3.14 1.77 3.38
CA ASN A 131 -3.37 3.20 3.58
C ASN A 131 -2.07 4.01 3.56
N THR A 132 -1.00 3.45 4.08
CA THR A 132 0.36 3.98 4.00
C THR A 132 1.31 2.86 3.63
N ASP A 133 2.44 3.20 3.03
CA ASP A 133 3.44 2.18 2.72
C ASP A 133 4.13 1.70 4.00
N PRO A 134 4.11 0.39 4.32
CA PRO A 134 4.72 -0.16 5.52
C PRO A 134 6.25 -0.08 5.49
N TYR A 135 6.86 0.02 4.31
CA TYR A 135 8.30 0.13 4.12
C TYR A 135 8.71 1.48 3.53
N GLN A 136 7.94 2.54 3.79
CA GLN A 136 8.38 3.90 3.52
C GLN A 136 9.67 4.23 4.29
N ARG A 137 10.39 5.28 3.91
CA ARG A 137 11.69 5.64 4.52
C ARG A 137 11.67 5.68 6.05
N ALA A 138 10.55 6.10 6.67
CA ALA A 138 10.35 6.12 8.11
C ALA A 138 10.57 4.74 8.78
N GLU A 139 10.25 3.64 8.07
CA GLU A 139 10.49 2.28 8.57
C GLU A 139 11.98 1.96 8.78
N GLY A 140 12.86 2.60 8.03
CA GLY A 140 14.32 2.49 8.25
C GLY A 140 14.74 2.95 9.66
N ARG A 141 14.10 4.03 10.14
CA ARG A 141 14.33 4.59 11.48
C ARG A 141 13.58 3.82 12.58
N TYR A 142 12.28 3.62 12.41
CA TYR A 142 11.41 3.13 13.48
C TYR A 142 11.36 1.60 13.61
N ARG A 143 11.65 0.86 12.56
CA ARG A 143 11.74 -0.61 12.52
C ARG A 143 10.52 -1.30 13.15
N LEU A 144 9.31 -0.86 12.78
CA LEU A 144 8.06 -1.37 13.34
C LEU A 144 7.62 -2.68 12.68
N MET A 145 7.97 -2.88 11.41
CA MET A 145 7.55 -4.04 10.64
C MET A 145 8.00 -5.39 11.21
N PRO A 146 9.24 -5.55 11.69
CA PRO A 146 9.65 -6.83 12.31
C PRO A 146 8.75 -7.25 13.48
N GLY A 147 8.36 -6.30 14.32
CA GLY A 147 7.45 -6.56 15.46
C GLY A 147 6.02 -6.90 15.03
N ILE A 148 5.52 -6.30 13.93
CA ILE A 148 4.21 -6.59 13.35
C ILE A 148 4.20 -7.99 12.72
N ILE A 149 5.22 -8.32 11.92
CA ILE A 149 5.38 -9.63 11.28
C ILE A 149 5.43 -10.73 12.34
N GLY A 150 6.24 -10.55 13.40
CA GLY A 150 6.32 -11.49 14.50
C GLY A 150 4.97 -11.70 15.19
N ALA A 151 4.24 -10.62 15.50
CA ALA A 151 2.93 -10.71 16.15
C ALA A 151 1.89 -11.49 15.29
N LEU A 152 1.89 -11.27 13.98
CA LEU A 152 0.97 -11.98 13.06
C LEU A 152 1.34 -13.47 12.96
N ALA A 153 2.62 -13.80 12.80
CA ALA A 153 3.10 -15.18 12.71
C ALA A 153 2.83 -15.95 14.02
N GLU A 154 3.22 -15.40 15.18
CA GLU A 154 3.03 -15.98 16.52
C GLU A 154 1.54 -16.29 16.82
N SER A 155 0.62 -15.45 16.31
CA SER A 155 -0.82 -15.64 16.52
C SER A 155 -1.47 -16.61 15.52
N GLY A 156 -0.73 -17.13 14.55
CA GLY A 156 -1.30 -17.96 13.47
C GLY A 156 -2.18 -17.17 12.49
N THR A 157 -1.94 -15.86 12.32
CA THR A 157 -2.75 -14.98 11.46
C THR A 157 -2.11 -14.82 10.10
N PRO A 158 -2.77 -15.24 8.99
CA PRO A 158 -2.31 -15.00 7.63
C PRO A 158 -2.20 -13.50 7.32
N PHE A 159 -1.23 -13.11 6.50
CA PHE A 159 -1.12 -11.70 6.13
C PHE A 159 -0.52 -11.48 4.74
N SER A 160 -0.82 -10.30 4.19
CA SER A 160 -0.25 -9.84 2.93
C SER A 160 0.44 -8.48 3.11
N ILE A 161 1.51 -8.28 2.35
CA ILE A 161 2.25 -7.01 2.32
C ILE A 161 2.26 -6.47 0.90
N LEU A 162 1.80 -5.23 0.74
CA LEU A 162 1.94 -4.45 -0.48
C LEU A 162 2.84 -3.25 -0.20
N THR A 163 3.90 -3.07 -0.99
CA THR A 163 4.84 -1.96 -0.79
C THR A 163 5.46 -1.45 -2.09
N LYS A 164 5.89 -0.19 -2.09
CA LYS A 164 6.86 0.39 -3.04
C LYS A 164 8.27 0.39 -2.44
N GLY A 165 8.38 0.21 -1.13
CA GLY A 165 9.61 0.38 -0.35
C GLY A 165 10.55 -0.81 -0.44
N THR A 166 11.80 -0.57 -0.86
CA THR A 166 12.83 -1.63 -0.96
C THR A 166 13.37 -2.11 0.38
N LEU A 167 13.02 -1.45 1.48
CA LEU A 167 13.36 -1.88 2.84
C LEU A 167 12.74 -3.25 3.20
N LEU A 168 11.70 -3.72 2.50
CA LEU A 168 11.15 -5.07 2.66
C LEU A 168 12.26 -6.14 2.50
N ARG A 169 13.27 -5.89 1.67
CA ARG A 169 14.40 -6.80 1.47
C ARG A 169 15.13 -7.15 2.77
N ARG A 170 15.20 -6.21 3.73
CA ARG A 170 15.79 -6.43 5.06
C ARG A 170 15.07 -7.55 5.82
N ASP A 171 13.75 -7.63 5.66
CA ASP A 171 12.90 -8.50 6.45
C ASP A 171 12.56 -9.83 5.74
N LEU A 172 13.10 -10.09 4.53
CA LEU A 172 12.87 -11.35 3.81
C LEU A 172 13.22 -12.61 4.64
N PRO A 173 14.34 -12.65 5.41
CA PRO A 173 14.63 -13.81 6.26
C PRO A 173 13.55 -14.01 7.34
N LEU A 174 13.04 -12.93 7.95
CA LEU A 174 11.96 -12.99 8.94
C LEU A 174 10.64 -13.44 8.30
N LEU A 175 10.34 -12.94 7.11
CA LEU A 175 9.17 -13.37 6.34
C LEU A 175 9.24 -14.85 5.97
N GLY A 176 10.43 -15.37 5.64
CA GLY A 176 10.65 -16.80 5.42
C GLY A 176 10.38 -17.64 6.67
N LEU A 177 10.73 -17.15 7.86
CA LEU A 177 10.37 -17.82 9.12
C LEU A 177 8.86 -17.76 9.39
N ALA A 178 8.23 -16.60 9.15
CA ALA A 178 6.79 -16.44 9.29
C ALA A 178 5.99 -17.34 8.33
N ALA A 179 6.46 -17.48 7.08
CA ALA A 179 5.82 -18.31 6.05
C ALA A 179 5.80 -19.82 6.39
N ARG A 180 6.64 -20.26 7.33
CA ARG A 180 6.57 -21.63 7.87
C ARG A 180 5.42 -21.84 8.84
N GLN A 181 4.84 -20.75 9.36
CA GLN A 181 3.79 -20.78 10.38
C GLN A 181 2.43 -20.38 9.81
N VAL A 182 2.39 -19.41 8.90
CA VAL A 182 1.18 -18.83 8.34
C VAL A 182 1.35 -18.49 6.85
N PRO A 183 0.26 -18.46 6.07
CA PRO A 183 0.30 -17.94 4.71
C PRO A 183 0.77 -16.49 4.68
N VAL A 184 1.82 -16.19 3.90
CA VAL A 184 2.38 -14.86 3.67
C VAL A 184 2.35 -14.57 2.18
N SER A 185 1.73 -13.45 1.80
CA SER A 185 1.68 -12.99 0.40
C SER A 185 2.43 -11.68 0.27
N LEU A 186 3.29 -11.59 -0.75
CA LEU A 186 4.10 -10.39 -1.01
C LEU A 186 3.72 -9.77 -2.35
N ALA A 187 3.55 -8.46 -2.35
CA ALA A 187 3.28 -7.69 -3.55
C ALA A 187 4.12 -6.41 -3.59
N VAL A 188 4.60 -6.07 -4.78
CA VAL A 188 5.30 -4.81 -5.04
C VAL A 188 4.41 -3.92 -5.90
N SER A 189 4.31 -2.62 -5.56
CA SER A 189 3.62 -1.66 -6.41
C SER A 189 4.62 -1.00 -7.38
N LEU A 190 4.41 -1.21 -8.68
CA LEU A 190 5.20 -0.61 -9.75
C LEU A 190 4.30 -0.35 -10.97
N ALA A 191 3.82 0.89 -11.10
CA ALA A 191 2.90 1.30 -12.16
C ALA A 191 3.54 2.20 -13.23
N ILE A 192 4.75 2.69 -13.00
CA ILE A 192 5.46 3.64 -13.86
C ILE A 192 6.85 3.06 -14.11
N GLY A 193 7.14 2.65 -15.34
CA GLY A 193 8.46 2.12 -15.74
C GLY A 193 9.44 3.23 -16.12
N ASP A 194 8.95 4.37 -16.63
CA ASP A 194 9.78 5.52 -16.97
C ASP A 194 10.30 6.22 -15.70
N PRO A 195 11.64 6.36 -15.52
CA PRO A 195 12.22 6.91 -14.29
C PRO A 195 11.92 8.40 -14.08
N GLU A 196 11.86 9.20 -15.15
CA GLU A 196 11.61 10.63 -15.04
C GLU A 196 10.14 10.90 -14.68
N LEU A 197 9.22 10.21 -15.35
CA LEU A 197 7.81 10.29 -15.03
C LEU A 197 7.55 9.77 -13.60
N GLN A 198 8.20 8.67 -13.20
CA GLN A 198 8.10 8.14 -11.85
C GLN A 198 8.55 9.17 -10.81
N LYS A 199 9.70 9.81 -11.01
CA LYS A 199 10.22 10.83 -10.10
C LYS A 199 9.29 12.04 -9.99
N ALA A 200 8.64 12.44 -11.07
CA ALA A 200 7.67 13.55 -11.07
C ALA A 200 6.39 13.21 -10.30
N ILE A 201 5.91 11.97 -10.41
CA ILE A 201 4.62 11.54 -9.85
C ILE A 201 4.77 10.87 -8.49
N GLU A 202 5.88 10.16 -8.26
CA GLU A 202 6.19 9.41 -7.02
C GLU A 202 7.54 9.84 -6.43
N PRO A 203 7.77 11.11 -6.10
CA PRO A 203 9.10 11.70 -5.86
C PRO A 203 9.88 11.06 -4.70
N GLY A 204 9.19 10.51 -3.70
CA GLY A 204 9.82 9.90 -2.51
C GLY A 204 9.93 8.37 -2.58
N THR A 205 9.56 7.75 -3.70
CA THR A 205 9.63 6.27 -3.85
C THR A 205 10.98 5.81 -4.40
N PRO A 206 11.38 4.56 -4.16
CA PRO A 206 12.49 3.94 -4.87
C PRO A 206 12.24 3.93 -6.39
N SER A 207 13.32 4.00 -7.17
CA SER A 207 13.24 3.99 -8.64
C SER A 207 12.58 2.70 -9.16
N PRO A 208 12.08 2.70 -10.40
CA PRO A 208 11.54 1.48 -11.02
C PRO A 208 12.54 0.33 -11.01
N ARG A 209 13.80 0.60 -11.34
CA ARG A 209 14.89 -0.38 -11.30
C ARG A 209 15.06 -0.99 -9.89
N ALA A 210 15.07 -0.17 -8.85
CA ALA A 210 15.22 -0.67 -7.48
C ALA A 210 14.03 -1.55 -7.05
N ARG A 211 12.82 -1.25 -7.55
CA ARG A 211 11.63 -2.08 -7.30
C ARG A 211 11.66 -3.40 -8.09
N LEU A 212 12.20 -3.41 -9.33
CA LEU A 212 12.46 -4.65 -10.07
C LEU A 212 13.50 -5.53 -9.35
N GLU A 213 14.56 -4.93 -8.81
CA GLU A 213 15.53 -5.65 -7.99
C GLU A 213 14.92 -6.21 -6.69
N LEU A 214 13.92 -5.50 -6.10
CA LEU A 214 13.17 -6.03 -4.97
C LEU A 214 12.34 -7.26 -5.37
N ILE A 215 11.68 -7.23 -6.53
CA ILE A 215 10.91 -8.37 -7.05
C ILE A 215 11.85 -9.58 -7.21
N ARG A 216 13.01 -9.41 -7.84
CA ARG A 216 14.03 -10.49 -7.96
C ARG A 216 14.47 -11.03 -6.59
N ALA A 217 14.65 -10.16 -5.60
CA ALA A 217 15.02 -10.59 -4.26
C ALA A 217 13.92 -11.38 -3.54
N ILE A 218 12.64 -10.99 -3.73
CA ILE A 218 11.48 -11.70 -3.19
C ILE A 218 11.39 -13.10 -3.80
N THR A 219 11.50 -13.22 -5.12
CA THR A 219 11.41 -14.51 -5.83
C THR A 219 12.61 -15.39 -5.54
N ALA A 220 13.83 -14.84 -5.44
CA ALA A 220 15.01 -15.55 -5.01
C ALA A 220 14.93 -16.08 -3.56
N ALA A 221 14.14 -15.42 -2.71
CA ALA A 221 13.86 -15.88 -1.35
C ALA A 221 12.74 -16.97 -1.30
N GLY A 222 12.24 -17.42 -2.45
CA GLY A 222 11.24 -18.50 -2.57
C GLY A 222 9.79 -18.04 -2.43
N PHE A 223 9.51 -16.74 -2.50
CA PHE A 223 8.14 -16.23 -2.49
C PHE A 223 7.61 -15.98 -3.90
N ASP A 224 6.33 -16.25 -4.08
CA ASP A 224 5.58 -15.65 -5.18
C ASP A 224 5.52 -14.13 -4.97
N CYS A 225 5.77 -13.37 -6.05
CA CYS A 225 5.66 -11.91 -6.02
C CYS A 225 4.64 -11.44 -7.05
N THR A 226 3.50 -10.93 -6.58
CA THR A 226 2.55 -10.24 -7.46
C THR A 226 2.89 -8.76 -7.56
N VAL A 227 2.57 -8.14 -8.69
CA VAL A 227 2.85 -6.71 -8.89
C VAL A 227 1.55 -5.93 -9.10
N MET A 228 1.40 -4.89 -8.29
CA MET A 228 0.31 -3.95 -8.46
C MET A 228 0.73 -2.85 -9.44
N VAL A 229 0.31 -2.99 -10.70
CA VAL A 229 0.43 -1.97 -11.74
C VAL A 229 -0.76 -1.01 -11.61
N ALA A 230 -0.79 -0.36 -10.46
CA ALA A 230 -1.89 0.50 -10.06
C ALA A 230 -1.37 1.69 -9.21
N PRO A 231 -1.83 2.89 -9.60
CA PRO A 231 -2.77 3.13 -10.69
C PRO A 231 -2.09 3.25 -12.06
N VAL A 232 -2.76 2.78 -13.11
CA VAL A 232 -2.49 3.24 -14.46
C VAL A 232 -3.01 4.67 -14.57
N ILE A 233 -2.14 5.60 -14.96
CA ILE A 233 -2.44 7.02 -15.02
C ILE A 233 -2.87 7.35 -16.45
N PRO A 234 -4.16 7.73 -16.69
CA PRO A 234 -4.69 7.96 -18.02
C PRO A 234 -3.84 8.95 -18.82
N TYR A 235 -3.57 8.62 -20.08
CA TYR A 235 -2.77 9.40 -21.05
C TYR A 235 -1.27 9.55 -20.72
N LEU A 236 -0.80 9.08 -19.54
CA LEU A 236 0.60 9.14 -19.14
C LEU A 236 1.25 7.76 -19.12
N THR A 237 0.57 6.73 -18.58
CA THR A 237 1.13 5.38 -18.45
C THR A 237 0.27 4.28 -19.09
N ASP A 238 -0.74 4.65 -19.86
CA ASP A 238 -1.73 3.74 -20.47
C ASP A 238 -1.46 3.40 -21.93
N SER A 239 -0.34 3.86 -22.50
CA SER A 239 0.03 3.50 -23.88
C SER A 239 0.39 2.00 -23.98
N ALA A 240 0.16 1.39 -25.16
CA ALA A 240 0.51 -0.01 -25.38
C ALA A 240 2.01 -0.26 -25.18
N GLY A 241 2.84 0.64 -25.71
CA GLY A 241 4.30 0.52 -25.56
C GLY A 241 4.78 0.62 -24.12
N HIS A 242 4.22 1.56 -23.32
CA HIS A 242 4.57 1.68 -21.91
C HIS A 242 4.18 0.42 -21.10
N LEU A 243 2.96 -0.08 -21.31
CA LEU A 243 2.48 -1.27 -20.61
C LEU A 243 3.22 -2.54 -21.04
N ASP A 244 3.52 -2.70 -22.33
CA ASP A 244 4.24 -3.85 -22.85
C ASP A 244 5.67 -3.91 -22.32
N ALA A 245 6.39 -2.77 -22.35
CA ALA A 245 7.74 -2.67 -21.79
C ALA A 245 7.75 -2.95 -20.28
N LEU A 246 6.83 -2.34 -19.54
CA LEU A 246 6.72 -2.59 -18.09
C LEU A 246 6.43 -4.05 -17.78
N PHE A 247 5.54 -4.71 -18.51
CA PHE A 247 5.20 -6.12 -18.28
C PHE A 247 6.35 -7.05 -18.65
N ALA A 248 7.13 -6.73 -19.70
CA ALA A 248 8.36 -7.44 -20.01
C ALA A 248 9.37 -7.37 -18.84
N ASP A 249 9.61 -6.16 -18.31
CA ASP A 249 10.52 -5.95 -17.16
C ASP A 249 10.04 -6.71 -15.90
N LEU A 250 8.72 -6.72 -15.66
CA LEU A 250 8.14 -7.44 -14.53
C LEU A 250 8.30 -8.96 -14.65
N ALA A 251 8.06 -9.50 -15.85
CA ALA A 251 8.24 -10.93 -16.13
C ALA A 251 9.72 -11.33 -15.99
N ASP A 252 10.66 -10.53 -16.54
CA ASP A 252 12.09 -10.73 -16.40
C ASP A 252 12.55 -10.67 -14.93
N ALA A 253 11.92 -9.81 -14.12
CA ALA A 253 12.18 -9.75 -12.68
C ALA A 253 11.59 -10.95 -11.90
N GLY A 254 10.81 -11.81 -12.53
CA GLY A 254 10.22 -13.00 -11.91
C GLY A 254 8.87 -12.75 -11.22
N ALA A 255 8.17 -11.67 -11.58
CA ALA A 255 6.81 -11.46 -11.11
C ALA A 255 5.90 -12.62 -11.52
N THR A 256 5.05 -13.10 -10.60
CA THR A 256 4.16 -14.24 -10.84
C THR A 256 2.77 -13.83 -11.32
N GLY A 257 2.43 -12.55 -11.19
CA GLY A 257 1.15 -12.00 -11.67
C GLY A 257 1.08 -10.50 -11.50
N VAL A 258 0.12 -9.88 -12.18
CA VAL A 258 -0.14 -8.44 -12.09
C VAL A 258 -1.61 -8.15 -11.78
N THR A 259 -1.82 -7.09 -11.02
CA THR A 259 -3.14 -6.46 -10.84
C THR A 259 -3.10 -5.06 -11.43
N VAL A 260 -4.02 -4.78 -12.34
CA VAL A 260 -4.02 -3.52 -13.11
C VAL A 260 -5.37 -2.83 -12.96
N PHE A 261 -5.37 -1.57 -12.50
CA PHE A 261 -6.57 -0.72 -12.54
C PHE A 261 -6.21 0.75 -12.74
N PRO A 262 -7.15 1.53 -13.32
CA PRO A 262 -6.93 2.95 -13.59
C PRO A 262 -6.98 3.77 -12.30
N MET A 263 -6.39 4.95 -12.34
CA MET A 263 -6.32 5.88 -11.22
C MET A 263 -7.71 6.32 -10.73
N HIS A 264 -7.83 6.39 -9.42
CA HIS A 264 -8.99 6.94 -8.72
C HIS A 264 -8.64 8.31 -8.12
N LEU A 265 -9.50 9.30 -8.30
CA LEU A 265 -9.32 10.66 -7.79
C LEU A 265 -10.40 10.95 -6.73
N ARG A 266 -10.22 10.44 -5.51
CA ARG A 266 -11.18 10.57 -4.41
C ARG A 266 -10.87 11.78 -3.53
N GLY A 267 -11.90 12.45 -3.05
CA GLY A 267 -11.79 13.55 -2.07
C GLY A 267 -10.79 14.63 -2.52
N SER A 268 -10.04 15.16 -1.58
CA SER A 268 -9.01 16.19 -1.78
C SER A 268 -7.84 15.74 -2.66
N THR A 269 -7.59 14.44 -2.81
CA THR A 269 -6.58 13.92 -3.77
C THR A 269 -6.85 14.40 -5.19
N ARG A 270 -8.13 14.59 -5.58
CA ARG A 270 -8.49 15.08 -6.91
C ARG A 270 -7.91 16.48 -7.18
N GLY A 271 -8.13 17.42 -6.26
CA GLY A 271 -7.57 18.77 -6.39
C GLY A 271 -6.06 18.76 -6.43
N TRP A 272 -5.45 18.01 -5.51
CA TRP A 272 -4.00 17.87 -5.44
C TRP A 272 -3.37 17.36 -6.74
N PHE A 273 -3.90 16.28 -7.28
CA PHE A 273 -3.41 15.71 -8.53
C PHE A 273 -3.67 16.62 -9.75
N LEU A 274 -4.85 17.23 -9.85
CA LEU A 274 -5.19 18.11 -10.97
C LEU A 274 -4.37 19.40 -10.97
N ASN A 275 -3.96 19.92 -9.81
CA ASN A 275 -3.03 21.05 -9.72
C ASN A 275 -1.66 20.65 -10.27
N TRP A 276 -1.11 19.51 -9.86
CA TRP A 276 0.12 18.97 -10.42
C TRP A 276 0.01 18.75 -11.94
N LEU A 277 -1.10 18.18 -12.40
CA LEU A 277 -1.34 17.94 -13.83
C LEU A 277 -1.41 19.24 -14.63
N ALA A 278 -2.00 20.29 -14.07
CA ALA A 278 -2.10 21.61 -14.73
C ALA A 278 -0.75 22.27 -14.89
N GLU A 279 0.16 22.05 -13.94
CA GLU A 279 1.51 22.59 -13.98
C GLU A 279 2.40 21.83 -14.99
N HIS A 280 2.32 20.50 -15.02
CA HIS A 280 3.24 19.68 -15.80
C HIS A 280 2.68 19.21 -17.15
N HIS A 281 1.36 19.07 -17.27
CA HIS A 281 0.67 18.57 -18.47
C HIS A 281 -0.66 19.32 -18.73
N PRO A 282 -0.62 20.66 -18.91
CA PRO A 282 -1.84 21.49 -19.01
C PRO A 282 -2.81 21.04 -20.14
N ALA A 283 -2.27 20.51 -21.22
CA ALA A 283 -3.07 19.99 -22.35
C ALA A 283 -3.98 18.81 -21.97
N LEU A 284 -3.69 18.10 -20.87
CA LEU A 284 -4.48 16.96 -20.41
C LEU A 284 -5.67 17.36 -19.53
N ILE A 285 -5.72 18.56 -18.97
CA ILE A 285 -6.77 18.99 -18.02
C ILE A 285 -8.16 18.81 -18.60
N ARG A 286 -8.39 19.22 -19.86
CA ARG A 286 -9.70 19.04 -20.52
C ARG A 286 -10.09 17.58 -20.63
N ARG A 287 -9.14 16.72 -21.02
CA ARG A 287 -9.36 15.25 -21.13
C ARG A 287 -9.69 14.62 -19.78
N TYR A 288 -8.98 15.00 -18.71
CA TYR A 288 -9.27 14.52 -17.37
C TYR A 288 -10.64 14.94 -16.87
N ARG A 289 -11.06 16.19 -17.11
CA ARG A 289 -12.42 16.66 -16.79
C ARG A 289 -13.49 15.85 -17.51
N GLN A 290 -13.28 15.48 -18.76
CA GLN A 290 -14.20 14.62 -19.52
C GLN A 290 -14.19 13.19 -18.98
N LEU A 291 -13.00 12.62 -18.71
CA LEU A 291 -12.83 11.24 -18.29
C LEU A 291 -13.43 10.94 -16.90
N TYR A 292 -13.29 11.86 -15.97
CA TYR A 292 -13.76 11.69 -14.57
C TYR A 292 -15.09 12.39 -14.31
N GLY A 293 -15.52 13.32 -15.14
CA GLY A 293 -16.71 14.15 -14.86
C GLY A 293 -16.61 14.80 -13.49
N ARG A 294 -17.66 14.62 -12.66
CA ARG A 294 -17.69 15.03 -11.24
C ARG A 294 -17.28 13.90 -10.29
N GLY A 295 -17.08 12.68 -10.80
CA GLY A 295 -16.82 11.49 -10.01
C GLY A 295 -15.33 11.26 -9.67
N ALA A 296 -15.09 10.25 -8.85
CA ALA A 296 -13.77 9.81 -8.45
C ALA A 296 -13.16 8.75 -9.41
N TYR A 297 -13.94 8.21 -10.31
CA TYR A 297 -13.58 7.09 -11.17
C TYR A 297 -13.63 7.48 -12.64
N VAL A 298 -12.79 6.86 -13.44
CA VAL A 298 -12.87 6.93 -14.91
C VAL A 298 -14.17 6.30 -15.42
N THR A 299 -14.56 6.64 -16.66
CA THR A 299 -15.77 6.09 -17.28
C THR A 299 -15.68 4.57 -17.47
N PRO A 300 -16.82 3.85 -17.55
CA PRO A 300 -16.85 2.41 -17.88
C PRO A 300 -16.18 2.08 -19.22
N GLU A 301 -16.32 2.95 -20.21
CA GLU A 301 -15.71 2.79 -21.55
C GLU A 301 -14.19 2.79 -21.46
N TYR A 302 -13.61 3.70 -20.67
CA TYR A 302 -12.15 3.73 -20.44
C TYR A 302 -11.68 2.47 -19.70
N LYS A 303 -12.42 2.00 -18.67
CA LYS A 303 -12.09 0.76 -17.98
C LYS A 303 -12.09 -0.44 -18.93
N ALA A 304 -13.11 -0.54 -19.79
CA ALA A 304 -13.20 -1.58 -20.79
C ALA A 304 -12.08 -1.49 -21.85
N TRP A 305 -11.74 -0.28 -22.26
CA TRP A 305 -10.63 -0.02 -23.19
C TRP A 305 -9.28 -0.43 -22.57
N LEU A 306 -9.01 -0.04 -21.32
CA LEU A 306 -7.78 -0.42 -20.63
C LEU A 306 -7.69 -1.94 -20.47
N ARG A 307 -8.78 -2.62 -20.09
CA ARG A 307 -8.83 -4.07 -19.97
C ARG A 307 -8.49 -4.76 -21.29
N ARG A 308 -9.10 -4.34 -22.42
CA ARG A 308 -8.78 -4.90 -23.73
C ARG A 308 -7.31 -4.73 -24.12
N ARG A 309 -6.65 -3.70 -23.63
CA ARG A 309 -5.21 -3.46 -23.86
C ARG A 309 -4.32 -4.32 -22.96
N VAL A 310 -4.71 -4.48 -21.71
CA VAL A 310 -3.93 -5.18 -20.68
C VAL A 310 -4.01 -6.69 -20.83
N THR A 311 -5.20 -7.26 -21.09
CA THR A 311 -5.40 -8.71 -21.13
C THR A 311 -4.41 -9.44 -22.04
N PRO A 312 -4.23 -9.07 -23.32
CA PRO A 312 -3.28 -9.76 -24.21
C PRO A 312 -1.82 -9.58 -23.76
N LEU A 313 -1.48 -8.48 -23.11
CA LEU A 313 -0.12 -8.26 -22.58
C LEU A 313 0.15 -9.15 -21.36
N VAL A 314 -0.82 -9.31 -20.48
CA VAL A 314 -0.74 -10.25 -19.35
C VAL A 314 -0.51 -11.67 -19.84
N GLU A 315 -1.23 -12.10 -20.87
CA GLU A 315 -1.07 -13.41 -21.51
C GLU A 315 0.30 -13.54 -22.19
N LYS A 316 0.69 -12.55 -22.98
CA LYS A 316 1.99 -12.49 -23.68
C LYS A 316 3.18 -12.68 -22.73
N HIS A 317 3.14 -12.04 -21.58
CA HIS A 317 4.24 -12.04 -20.60
C HIS A 317 4.07 -13.07 -19.48
N GLY A 318 3.05 -13.93 -19.52
CA GLY A 318 2.83 -14.97 -18.51
C GLY A 318 2.49 -14.46 -17.11
N LEU A 319 1.91 -13.25 -17.00
CA LEU A 319 1.64 -12.55 -15.74
C LEU A 319 0.20 -12.76 -15.22
N GLY A 320 -0.47 -13.85 -15.62
CA GLY A 320 -1.85 -14.18 -15.23
C GLY A 320 -2.03 -14.61 -13.76
N GLY A 321 -0.95 -14.77 -13.01
CA GLY A 321 -0.99 -15.19 -11.61
C GLY A 321 -1.55 -16.59 -11.39
N ALA A 322 -1.99 -16.90 -10.17
CA ALA A 322 -2.56 -18.20 -9.81
C ALA A 322 -3.83 -18.57 -10.61
N ALA A 323 -4.58 -17.58 -11.10
CA ALA A 323 -5.75 -17.81 -11.94
C ALA A 323 -5.41 -18.46 -13.31
N ALA A 324 -4.20 -18.21 -13.85
CA ALA A 324 -3.73 -18.89 -15.07
C ALA A 324 -3.25 -20.33 -14.76
N ARG A 325 -2.68 -20.56 -13.58
CA ARG A 325 -2.23 -21.90 -13.15
C ARG A 325 -3.38 -22.84 -12.78
N GLN A 326 -4.55 -22.33 -12.38
CA GLN A 326 -5.75 -23.12 -12.08
C GLN A 326 -6.48 -23.66 -13.33
N ARG A 327 -6.02 -23.37 -14.55
CA ARG A 327 -6.50 -24.00 -15.78
C ARG A 327 -5.83 -25.35 -16.08
N GLU A 328 -4.78 -25.73 -15.37
CA GLU A 328 -4.32 -27.12 -15.32
C GLU A 328 -5.18 -27.94 -14.35
N PRO A 329 -5.52 -29.20 -14.66
CA PRO A 329 -6.42 -29.99 -13.83
C PRO A 329 -5.87 -30.10 -12.39
N ALA A 330 -6.71 -29.78 -11.42
CA ALA A 330 -6.37 -29.76 -10.00
C ALA A 330 -5.73 -31.10 -9.58
N PRO A 331 -4.61 -31.09 -8.86
CA PRO A 331 -4.08 -32.27 -8.19
C PRO A 331 -5.11 -32.82 -7.19
N SER A 332 -5.17 -34.15 -7.06
CA SER A 332 -6.15 -34.80 -6.21
C SER A 332 -6.04 -34.38 -4.73
N PRO A 333 -7.11 -34.46 -3.92
CA PRO A 333 -7.14 -33.99 -2.53
C PRO A 333 -6.06 -34.58 -1.59
N ARG A 334 -5.29 -35.55 -2.04
CA ARG A 334 -4.18 -36.16 -1.29
C ARG A 334 -2.84 -35.41 -1.43
N GLU A 335 -2.70 -34.50 -2.40
CA GLU A 335 -1.45 -33.73 -2.64
C GLU A 335 -1.48 -32.32 -2.00
N LEU A 336 -2.64 -31.90 -1.45
CA LEU A 336 -2.85 -30.56 -0.89
C LEU A 336 -2.37 -30.39 0.57
N VAL A 337 -1.70 -31.39 1.15
CA VAL A 337 -1.14 -31.25 2.52
C VAL A 337 0.19 -30.49 2.54
N GLY A 338 0.72 -30.06 1.39
CA GLY A 338 2.05 -29.45 1.25
C GLY A 338 2.13 -28.07 0.60
N ALA A 339 1.06 -27.50 0.07
CA ALA A 339 1.15 -26.21 -0.64
C ALA A 339 -0.03 -25.30 -0.29
N GLY A 340 0.19 -24.38 0.65
CA GLY A 340 -0.76 -23.32 0.96
C GLY A 340 -0.79 -22.27 -0.15
N ALA A 341 -1.75 -22.35 -1.06
CA ALA A 341 -1.99 -21.31 -2.05
C ALA A 341 -2.70 -20.11 -1.42
N ALA A 342 -2.06 -18.94 -1.48
CA ALA A 342 -2.67 -17.67 -1.10
C ALA A 342 -3.70 -17.22 -2.16
N PRO A 343 -4.83 -16.60 -1.77
CA PRO A 343 -5.83 -16.14 -2.73
C PRO A 343 -5.32 -14.98 -3.57
N THR A 344 -5.47 -15.09 -4.87
CA THR A 344 -5.11 -14.05 -5.85
C THR A 344 -6.10 -12.89 -5.78
N LEU A 345 -5.60 -11.69 -5.62
CA LEU A 345 -6.34 -10.43 -5.65
C LEU A 345 -6.82 -10.11 -7.07
N THR A 346 -8.03 -10.48 -7.42
CA THR A 346 -8.72 -9.99 -8.63
C THR A 346 -9.74 -8.93 -8.20
N LEU A 347 -9.40 -7.67 -8.37
CA LEU A 347 -10.29 -6.51 -8.17
C LEU A 347 -10.67 -5.96 -9.54
N PHE A 348 -11.89 -6.19 -9.96
CA PHE A 348 -12.54 -5.45 -11.03
C PHE A 348 -13.84 -4.80 -10.54
#